data_5ce0c48b8719ea41360f4fe559e4cfc7
#
_entry.id   5ce0c48b8719ea41360f4fe559e4cfc7
#
_cell.length_a   1.000
_cell.length_b   1.000
_cell.length_c   1.000
_cell.angle_alpha   90.00
_cell.angle_beta   90.00
_cell.angle_gamma   90.00
#
_symmetry.space_group_name_H-M   'P 1'
#
loop_
_entity.id
_entity.type
_entity.pdbx_description
1 polymer ?
#
loop_
_entity_poly.entity_id
_entity_poly.type
_entity_poly.pdbx_seq_one_letter_code
_entity_poly.pdbx_strand_id
1 'polypeptide(L)'
;MLPVVEAPLHRIDASLAIDAPLTERWLVAFLRDELIERRRVTRAVLGLSGGIDSAVVAYLCARALGPENVHAIRMPYRTSSADSLHDAQRVVDALGINVETIEITDAVEGYLRVAGDPDPRRRGNVMARMRMLVLFDQSARLNALPIGTGNKTERLMGYFTWHADDTPPVNPIGDLYKTQVWALARHLGVPAQLIDKPPSADLEANQTDETDLGVTYLTADRILSQILCGYRDTQIAAVGLDPGAIALVRRRVEGTHWKRHLPTTALVSGTAINEFYLRPVDY
;
A
#
# COMPACT_ATOMS: atom_id res chain seq x y z
N MET A 1 -7.08 -18.15 -16.84
CA MET A 1 -8.42 -17.60 -17.15
C MET A 1 -9.22 -17.61 -15.85
N LEU A 2 -9.73 -16.48 -15.40
CA LEU A 2 -10.56 -16.43 -14.18
C LEU A 2 -11.87 -17.19 -14.43
N PRO A 3 -12.44 -17.87 -13.41
CA PRO A 3 -13.71 -18.57 -13.55
C PRO A 3 -14.82 -17.59 -13.91
N VAL A 4 -15.73 -18.03 -14.75
CA VAL A 4 -16.92 -17.26 -15.12
C VAL A 4 -18.06 -17.62 -14.18
N VAL A 5 -18.61 -16.63 -13.49
CA VAL A 5 -19.74 -16.80 -12.57
C VAL A 5 -21.03 -16.51 -13.31
N GLU A 6 -21.98 -17.45 -13.26
CA GLU A 6 -23.32 -17.30 -13.87
C GLU A 6 -24.38 -16.77 -12.90
N ALA A 7 -24.07 -16.74 -11.61
CA ALA A 7 -24.99 -16.24 -10.60
C ALA A 7 -25.27 -14.73 -10.73
N PRO A 8 -26.47 -14.26 -10.36
CA PRO A 8 -26.78 -12.83 -10.38
C PRO A 8 -25.89 -12.09 -9.37
N LEU A 9 -25.44 -10.88 -9.78
CA LEU A 9 -24.66 -9.97 -8.93
C LEU A 9 -25.52 -9.54 -7.72
N HIS A 10 -25.22 -10.07 -6.55
CA HIS A 10 -25.86 -9.66 -5.33
C HIS A 10 -24.97 -8.71 -4.52
N ARG A 11 -25.45 -7.48 -4.29
CA ARG A 11 -24.95 -6.53 -3.29
C ARG A 11 -23.45 -6.19 -3.40
N ILE A 12 -23.08 -5.45 -4.44
CA ILE A 12 -21.71 -4.92 -4.62
C ILE A 12 -21.20 -4.23 -3.34
N ASP A 13 -22.03 -3.38 -2.73
CA ASP A 13 -21.62 -2.65 -1.52
C ASP A 13 -21.47 -3.57 -0.29
N ALA A 14 -22.21 -4.68 -0.23
CA ALA A 14 -22.04 -5.65 0.84
C ALA A 14 -20.72 -6.43 0.75
N SER A 15 -20.17 -6.60 -0.47
CA SER A 15 -18.88 -7.25 -0.67
C SER A 15 -17.69 -6.39 -0.23
N LEU A 16 -17.88 -5.07 -0.09
CA LEU A 16 -16.88 -4.12 0.37
C LEU A 16 -17.01 -3.79 1.86
N ALA A 17 -18.10 -4.19 2.52
CA ALA A 17 -18.27 -4.00 3.95
C ALA A 17 -17.30 -4.89 4.73
N ILE A 18 -16.72 -4.35 5.81
CA ILE A 18 -15.89 -5.10 6.76
C ILE A 18 -16.45 -4.97 8.17
N ASP A 19 -16.25 -6.01 8.97
CA ASP A 19 -16.33 -5.90 10.42
C ASP A 19 -15.01 -5.30 10.91
N ALA A 20 -14.99 -3.97 11.09
CA ALA A 20 -13.76 -3.25 11.42
C ALA A 20 -13.15 -3.71 12.76
N PRO A 21 -13.92 -3.97 13.85
CA PRO A 21 -13.37 -4.55 15.08
C PRO A 21 -12.72 -5.93 14.88
N LEU A 22 -13.34 -6.81 14.09
CA LEU A 22 -12.78 -8.12 13.80
C LEU A 22 -11.53 -7.99 12.91
N THR A 23 -11.58 -7.13 11.89
CA THR A 23 -10.46 -6.86 10.98
C THR A 23 -9.25 -6.32 11.76
N GLU A 24 -9.46 -5.37 12.67
CA GLU A 24 -8.38 -4.89 13.54
C GLU A 24 -7.74 -6.02 14.34
N ARG A 25 -8.54 -6.81 15.06
CA ARG A 25 -8.02 -7.93 15.87
C ARG A 25 -7.21 -8.91 15.03
N TRP A 26 -7.70 -9.22 13.83
CA TRP A 26 -7.02 -10.11 12.91
C TRP A 26 -5.67 -9.53 12.43
N LEU A 27 -5.64 -8.27 12.01
CA LEU A 27 -4.42 -7.61 11.52
C LEU A 27 -3.38 -7.39 12.62
N VAL A 28 -3.82 -7.09 13.84
CA VAL A 28 -2.94 -7.01 15.02
C VAL A 28 -2.33 -8.37 15.35
N ALA A 29 -3.13 -9.44 15.31
CA ALA A 29 -2.65 -10.81 15.52
C ALA A 29 -1.67 -11.23 14.41
N PHE A 30 -1.99 -10.92 13.15
CA PHE A 30 -1.11 -11.15 11.99
C PHE A 30 0.25 -10.46 12.17
N LEU A 31 0.27 -9.19 12.57
CA LEU A 31 1.52 -8.46 12.79
C LEU A 31 2.36 -9.09 13.92
N ARG A 32 1.73 -9.52 15.01
CA ARG A 32 2.43 -10.21 16.10
C ARG A 32 3.01 -11.54 15.65
N ASP A 33 2.24 -12.35 14.94
CA ASP A 33 2.71 -13.64 14.41
C ASP A 33 3.89 -13.44 13.45
N GLU A 34 3.74 -12.54 12.47
CA GLU A 34 4.76 -12.30 11.45
C GLU A 34 6.05 -11.67 12.00
N LEU A 35 5.96 -10.74 12.94
CA LEU A 35 7.15 -10.09 13.49
C LEU A 35 7.76 -10.90 14.64
N ILE A 36 6.96 -11.17 15.68
CA ILE A 36 7.48 -11.73 16.93
C ILE A 36 7.71 -13.23 16.82
N GLU A 37 6.68 -13.97 16.37
CA GLU A 37 6.75 -15.45 16.41
C GLU A 37 7.62 -16.00 15.28
N ARG A 38 7.43 -15.52 14.06
CA ARG A 38 8.14 -16.06 12.89
C ARG A 38 9.53 -15.47 12.71
N ARG A 39 9.67 -14.14 12.80
CA ARG A 39 10.94 -13.44 12.49
C ARG A 39 11.77 -13.05 13.70
N ARG A 40 11.22 -13.19 14.91
CA ARG A 40 11.88 -12.80 16.16
C ARG A 40 12.33 -11.33 16.20
N VAL A 41 11.55 -10.47 15.54
CA VAL A 41 11.76 -9.03 15.50
C VAL A 41 10.65 -8.34 16.28
N THR A 42 11.01 -7.50 17.24
CA THR A 42 10.04 -6.84 18.14
C THR A 42 9.72 -5.40 17.73
N ARG A 43 10.43 -4.86 16.74
CA ARG A 43 10.31 -3.46 16.32
C ARG A 43 9.83 -3.39 14.86
N ALA A 44 8.98 -2.40 14.59
CA ALA A 44 8.53 -2.06 13.24
C ALA A 44 9.08 -0.70 12.81
N VAL A 45 9.47 -0.58 11.55
CA VAL A 45 9.78 0.71 10.91
C VAL A 45 8.90 0.90 9.69
N LEU A 46 8.32 2.09 9.52
CA LEU A 46 7.45 2.39 8.39
C LEU A 46 7.62 3.83 7.90
N GLY A 47 7.39 4.05 6.62
CA GLY A 47 7.28 5.39 6.07
C GLY A 47 5.96 6.03 6.47
N LEU A 48 6.01 7.19 7.12
CA LEU A 48 4.82 7.95 7.50
C LEU A 48 4.68 9.19 6.62
N SER A 49 3.84 9.07 5.60
CA SER A 49 3.66 10.09 4.56
C SER A 49 2.68 11.21 4.93
N GLY A 50 1.88 11.04 6.00
CA GLY A 50 0.72 11.89 6.29
C GLY A 50 -0.53 11.50 5.48
N GLY A 51 -0.48 10.41 4.74
CA GLY A 51 -1.63 9.78 4.09
C GLY A 51 -2.30 8.73 5.00
N ILE A 52 -3.55 8.42 4.70
CA ILE A 52 -4.40 7.55 5.51
C ILE A 52 -3.84 6.11 5.63
N ASP A 53 -3.27 5.54 4.55
CA ASP A 53 -2.76 4.17 4.53
C ASP A 53 -1.62 4.00 5.53
N SER A 54 -0.62 4.88 5.48
CA SER A 54 0.50 4.88 6.43
C SER A 54 0.06 5.13 7.87
N ALA A 55 -0.97 5.97 8.06
CA ALA A 55 -1.56 6.21 9.38
C ALA A 55 -2.22 4.93 9.92
N VAL A 56 -3.07 4.26 9.15
CA VAL A 56 -3.72 3.00 9.54
C VAL A 56 -2.68 1.94 9.93
N VAL A 57 -1.61 1.79 9.13
CA VAL A 57 -0.52 0.86 9.44
C VAL A 57 0.20 1.24 10.73
N ALA A 58 0.46 2.52 10.97
CA ALA A 58 1.06 2.98 12.23
C ALA A 58 0.19 2.63 13.45
N TYR A 59 -1.14 2.84 13.36
CA TYR A 59 -2.08 2.46 14.41
C TYR A 59 -2.08 0.95 14.68
N LEU A 60 -2.10 0.13 13.62
CA LEU A 60 -2.05 -1.33 13.74
C LEU A 60 -0.74 -1.80 14.37
N CYS A 61 0.40 -1.24 13.96
CA CYS A 61 1.71 -1.55 14.54
C CYS A 61 1.80 -1.16 16.02
N ALA A 62 1.31 0.02 16.39
CA ALA A 62 1.30 0.47 17.78
C ALA A 62 0.45 -0.46 18.68
N ARG A 63 -0.70 -0.94 18.18
CA ARG A 63 -1.54 -1.92 18.89
C ARG A 63 -0.92 -3.32 18.97
N ALA A 64 -0.14 -3.70 17.95
CA ALA A 64 0.50 -5.00 17.91
C ALA A 64 1.73 -5.08 18.82
N LEU A 65 2.57 -4.06 18.82
CA LEU A 65 3.93 -4.10 19.38
C LEU A 65 4.13 -3.17 20.58
N GLY A 66 3.22 -2.24 20.84
CA GLY A 66 3.42 -1.09 21.72
C GLY A 66 4.07 0.09 20.97
N PRO A 67 3.66 1.33 21.30
CA PRO A 67 4.12 2.53 20.60
C PRO A 67 5.64 2.72 20.64
N GLU A 68 6.29 2.33 21.72
CA GLU A 68 7.76 2.40 21.93
C GLU A 68 8.54 1.54 20.92
N ASN A 69 7.90 0.54 20.33
CA ASN A 69 8.50 -0.38 19.37
C ASN A 69 8.17 -0.02 17.89
N VAL A 70 7.50 1.11 17.67
CA VAL A 70 7.16 1.58 16.32
C VAL A 70 7.98 2.82 15.97
N HIS A 71 8.66 2.76 14.83
CA HIS A 71 9.51 3.83 14.32
C HIS A 71 8.96 4.35 13.00
N ALA A 72 8.43 5.56 13.01
CA ALA A 72 7.94 6.25 11.83
C ALA A 72 9.06 7.09 11.20
N ILE A 73 9.31 6.92 9.91
CA ILE A 73 10.28 7.73 9.17
C ILE A 73 9.51 8.63 8.20
N ARG A 74 9.65 9.94 8.39
CA ARG A 74 9.18 10.95 7.43
C ARG A 74 10.29 11.24 6.45
N MET A 75 9.99 11.14 5.15
CA MET A 75 10.99 11.25 4.09
C MET A 75 10.58 12.33 3.07
N PRO A 76 10.55 13.61 3.47
CA PRO A 76 10.14 14.67 2.58
C PRO A 76 11.16 14.87 1.45
N TYR A 77 10.66 15.30 0.31
CA TYR A 77 11.41 15.88 -0.78
C TYR A 77 11.05 17.35 -0.87
N ARG A 78 11.85 18.20 -1.48
CA ARG A 78 11.68 19.68 -1.54
C ARG A 78 10.30 20.15 -2.00
N THR A 79 9.56 19.34 -2.77
CA THR A 79 8.19 19.63 -3.23
C THR A 79 7.10 19.00 -2.37
N SER A 80 7.47 18.22 -1.35
CA SER A 80 6.49 17.61 -0.45
C SER A 80 5.70 18.68 0.29
N SER A 81 4.40 18.45 0.44
CA SER A 81 3.49 19.35 1.10
C SER A 81 3.81 19.50 2.60
N ALA A 82 3.80 20.74 3.10
CA ALA A 82 3.91 20.98 4.53
C ALA A 82 2.74 20.35 5.31
N ASP A 83 1.54 20.29 4.71
CA ASP A 83 0.37 19.66 5.30
C ASP A 83 0.60 18.16 5.52
N SER A 84 1.30 17.48 4.61
CA SER A 84 1.64 16.06 4.77
C SER A 84 2.54 15.82 5.99
N LEU A 85 3.50 16.71 6.27
CA LEU A 85 4.34 16.64 7.47
C LEU A 85 3.55 16.92 8.76
N HIS A 86 2.61 17.88 8.72
CA HIS A 86 1.72 18.16 9.86
C HIS A 86 0.77 16.99 10.13
N ASP A 87 0.20 16.39 9.10
CA ASP A 87 -0.67 15.22 9.23
C ASP A 87 0.10 14.01 9.80
N ALA A 88 1.31 13.78 9.33
CA ALA A 88 2.18 12.76 9.91
C ALA A 88 2.48 13.04 11.40
N GLN A 89 2.72 14.31 11.78
CA GLN A 89 2.94 14.67 13.18
C GLN A 89 1.70 14.40 14.04
N ARG A 90 0.49 14.67 13.54
CA ARG A 90 -0.76 14.35 14.26
C ARG A 90 -0.87 12.85 14.60
N VAL A 91 -0.46 11.98 13.68
CA VAL A 91 -0.43 10.53 13.93
C VAL A 91 0.59 10.18 15.02
N VAL A 92 1.79 10.77 14.95
CA VAL A 92 2.84 10.57 15.96
C VAL A 92 2.35 10.99 17.35
N ASP A 93 1.76 12.18 17.45
CA ASP A 93 1.25 12.74 18.71
C ASP A 93 0.11 11.89 19.30
N ALA A 94 -0.79 11.41 18.43
CA ALA A 94 -1.92 10.57 18.84
C ALA A 94 -1.48 9.19 19.36
N LEU A 95 -0.41 8.63 18.80
CA LEU A 95 0.05 7.28 19.14
C LEU A 95 1.20 7.25 20.16
N GLY A 96 1.97 8.32 20.29
CA GLY A 96 3.20 8.35 21.10
C GLY A 96 4.32 7.48 20.53
N ILE A 97 4.37 7.28 19.22
CA ILE A 97 5.39 6.46 18.53
C ILE A 97 6.68 7.24 18.28
N ASN A 98 7.78 6.54 18.06
CA ASN A 98 9.04 7.16 17.69
C ASN A 98 8.97 7.75 16.29
N VAL A 99 9.59 8.91 16.06
CA VAL A 99 9.62 9.55 14.75
C VAL A 99 10.99 10.14 14.44
N GLU A 100 11.39 10.00 13.18
CA GLU A 100 12.58 10.66 12.63
C GLU A 100 12.22 11.26 11.26
N THR A 101 12.86 12.37 10.90
CA THR A 101 12.71 12.99 9.58
C THR A 101 14.04 12.91 8.86
N ILE A 102 14.03 12.26 7.70
CA ILE A 102 15.20 12.11 6.82
C ILE A 102 14.81 12.68 5.45
N GLU A 103 15.27 13.87 5.16
CA GLU A 103 15.03 14.55 3.90
C GLU A 103 15.79 13.84 2.77
N ILE A 104 15.09 13.54 1.67
CA ILE A 104 15.67 12.81 0.53
C ILE A 104 16.12 13.71 -0.62
N THR A 105 15.96 15.03 -0.49
CA THR A 105 16.21 16.00 -1.58
C THR A 105 17.61 15.89 -2.15
N ASP A 106 18.65 16.00 -1.32
CA ASP A 106 20.03 15.99 -1.78
C ASP A 106 20.43 14.68 -2.46
N ALA A 107 19.96 13.56 -1.94
CA ALA A 107 20.22 12.25 -2.51
C ALA A 107 19.55 12.08 -3.89
N VAL A 108 18.29 12.49 -4.00
CA VAL A 108 17.54 12.47 -5.27
C VAL A 108 18.18 13.42 -6.29
N GLU A 109 18.43 14.67 -5.91
CA GLU A 109 19.04 15.68 -6.81
C GLU A 109 20.47 15.29 -7.19
N GLY A 110 21.21 14.66 -6.28
CA GLY A 110 22.54 14.11 -6.57
C GLY A 110 22.51 13.12 -7.73
N TYR A 111 21.56 12.19 -7.71
CA TYR A 111 21.36 11.24 -8.81
C TYR A 111 20.88 11.93 -10.09
N LEU A 112 19.89 12.83 -10.00
CA LEU A 112 19.30 13.49 -11.16
C LEU A 112 20.29 14.35 -11.93
N ARG A 113 21.26 14.98 -11.24
CA ARG A 113 22.36 15.72 -11.91
C ARG A 113 23.18 14.84 -12.84
N VAL A 114 23.37 13.58 -12.50
CA VAL A 114 24.12 12.62 -13.33
C VAL A 114 23.25 12.00 -14.41
N ALA A 115 21.99 11.72 -14.08
CA ALA A 115 21.03 11.05 -14.98
C ALA A 115 20.44 11.96 -16.07
N GLY A 116 20.70 13.27 -16.03
CA GLY A 116 20.01 14.28 -16.82
C GLY A 116 18.63 14.60 -16.26
N ASP A 117 17.95 15.63 -16.80
CA ASP A 117 16.65 16.07 -16.34
C ASP A 117 15.55 15.07 -16.76
N PRO A 118 15.06 14.18 -15.88
CA PRO A 118 14.05 13.21 -16.22
C PRO A 118 12.66 13.86 -16.24
N ASP A 119 11.75 13.26 -17.01
CA ASP A 119 10.34 13.57 -16.91
C ASP A 119 9.80 13.36 -15.47
N PRO A 120 8.65 13.97 -15.12
CA PRO A 120 8.08 13.88 -13.78
C PRO A 120 7.90 12.44 -13.27
N ARG A 121 7.46 11.52 -14.14
CA ARG A 121 7.27 10.10 -13.79
C ARG A 121 8.58 9.41 -13.40
N ARG A 122 9.67 9.67 -14.13
CA ARG A 122 10.99 9.13 -13.78
C ARG A 122 11.48 9.71 -12.46
N ARG A 123 11.28 11.01 -12.23
CA ARG A 123 11.61 11.68 -10.97
C ARG A 123 10.84 11.05 -9.80
N GLY A 124 9.52 10.89 -9.91
CA GLY A 124 8.70 10.23 -8.91
C GLY A 124 9.19 8.81 -8.59
N ASN A 125 9.56 8.04 -9.59
CA ASN A 125 10.13 6.70 -9.41
C ASN A 125 11.48 6.72 -8.66
N VAL A 126 12.32 7.71 -8.87
CA VAL A 126 13.58 7.88 -8.13
C VAL A 126 13.28 8.22 -6.67
N MET A 127 12.34 9.16 -6.43
CA MET A 127 11.92 9.53 -5.07
C MET A 127 11.36 8.32 -4.29
N ALA A 128 10.49 7.53 -4.90
CA ALA A 128 9.92 6.33 -4.27
C ALA A 128 11.01 5.31 -3.90
N ARG A 129 11.97 5.07 -4.78
CA ARG A 129 13.09 4.15 -4.51
C ARG A 129 14.06 4.71 -3.49
N MET A 130 14.28 6.02 -3.46
CA MET A 130 15.11 6.65 -2.42
C MET A 130 14.46 6.51 -1.04
N ARG A 131 13.14 6.71 -0.94
CA ARG A 131 12.40 6.45 0.30
C ARG A 131 12.55 5.01 0.76
N MET A 132 12.52 4.07 -0.15
CA MET A 132 12.69 2.66 0.18
C MET A 132 14.12 2.34 0.63
N LEU A 133 15.15 2.93 -0.02
CA LEU A 133 16.54 2.82 0.42
C LEU A 133 16.67 3.30 1.87
N VAL A 134 16.15 4.49 2.17
CA VAL A 134 16.17 5.03 3.54
C VAL A 134 15.46 4.10 4.52
N LEU A 135 14.28 3.58 4.16
CA LEU A 135 13.51 2.70 5.04
C LEU A 135 14.26 1.41 5.39
N PHE A 136 14.92 0.78 4.41
CA PHE A 136 15.71 -0.43 4.64
C PHE A 136 17.02 -0.15 5.39
N ASP A 137 17.68 0.98 5.17
CA ASP A 137 18.82 1.41 5.99
C ASP A 137 18.41 1.60 7.44
N GLN A 138 17.29 2.30 7.69
CA GLN A 138 16.78 2.51 9.04
C GLN A 138 16.31 1.21 9.70
N SER A 139 15.79 0.27 8.92
CA SER A 139 15.49 -1.09 9.38
C SER A 139 16.72 -1.77 9.99
N ALA A 140 17.85 -1.72 9.30
CA ALA A 140 19.11 -2.28 9.79
C ALA A 140 19.61 -1.53 11.03
N ARG A 141 19.60 -0.20 11.02
CA ARG A 141 20.05 0.64 12.16
C ARG A 141 19.24 0.37 13.42
N LEU A 142 17.94 0.21 13.30
CA LEU A 142 17.00 0.07 14.42
C LEU A 142 16.78 -1.38 14.84
N ASN A 143 17.29 -2.36 14.09
CA ASN A 143 16.93 -3.76 14.19
C ASN A 143 15.40 -3.93 14.19
N ALA A 144 14.75 -3.35 13.19
CA ALA A 144 13.31 -3.30 13.01
C ALA A 144 12.90 -3.87 11.67
N LEU A 145 11.69 -4.41 11.55
CA LEU A 145 11.17 -4.91 10.26
C LEU A 145 10.47 -3.78 9.50
N PRO A 146 10.77 -3.58 8.20
CA PRO A 146 10.02 -2.66 7.36
C PRO A 146 8.59 -3.14 7.14
N ILE A 147 7.61 -2.24 7.35
CA ILE A 147 6.19 -2.53 7.16
C ILE A 147 5.65 -1.77 5.97
N GLY A 148 5.00 -2.50 5.06
CA GLY A 148 4.35 -1.94 3.87
C GLY A 148 3.04 -1.25 4.18
N THR A 149 2.72 -0.25 3.37
CA THR A 149 1.53 0.59 3.53
C THR A 149 0.64 0.63 2.29
N GLY A 150 0.95 -0.17 1.25
CA GLY A 150 0.15 -0.26 0.03
C GLY A 150 -1.13 -1.04 0.24
N ASN A 151 -2.26 -0.56 -0.25
CA ASN A 151 -3.54 -1.23 -0.17
C ASN A 151 -3.83 -2.11 -1.40
N LYS A 152 -4.89 -2.91 -1.32
CA LYS A 152 -5.30 -3.84 -2.38
C LYS A 152 -5.65 -3.14 -3.69
N THR A 153 -6.33 -2.00 -3.63
CA THR A 153 -6.75 -1.24 -4.81
C THR A 153 -5.55 -0.75 -5.59
N GLU A 154 -4.60 -0.09 -4.91
CA GLU A 154 -3.34 0.37 -5.50
C GLU A 154 -2.58 -0.79 -6.13
N ARG A 155 -2.46 -1.91 -5.41
CA ARG A 155 -1.76 -3.10 -5.88
C ARG A 155 -2.41 -3.69 -7.13
N LEU A 156 -3.73 -3.82 -7.17
CA LEU A 156 -4.46 -4.34 -8.33
C LEU A 156 -4.41 -3.41 -9.53
N MET A 157 -4.54 -2.09 -9.30
CA MET A 157 -4.46 -1.06 -10.33
C MET A 157 -3.03 -0.80 -10.83
N GLY A 158 -2.02 -1.41 -10.21
CA GLY A 158 -0.60 -1.18 -10.50
C GLY A 158 -0.12 0.23 -10.14
N TYR A 159 -0.84 0.90 -9.23
CA TYR A 159 -0.55 2.24 -8.76
C TYR A 159 0.44 2.22 -7.60
N PHE A 160 1.63 1.78 -7.92
CA PHE A 160 2.80 1.76 -7.04
C PHE A 160 4.09 1.74 -7.88
N THR A 161 5.20 2.15 -7.30
CA THR A 161 6.51 2.05 -7.95
C THR A 161 7.14 0.70 -7.67
N TRP A 162 7.28 -0.11 -8.71
CA TRP A 162 7.87 -1.44 -8.64
C TRP A 162 9.30 -1.41 -8.06
N HIS A 163 9.57 -2.31 -7.13
CA HIS A 163 10.79 -2.34 -6.32
C HIS A 163 11.05 -1.07 -5.51
N ALA A 164 9.95 -0.48 -5.00
CA ALA A 164 9.99 0.61 -4.04
C ALA A 164 8.98 0.35 -2.91
N ASP A 165 7.81 0.99 -2.96
CA ASP A 165 6.77 0.91 -1.95
C ASP A 165 6.09 -0.48 -1.83
N ASP A 166 6.34 -1.39 -2.77
CA ASP A 166 5.90 -2.78 -2.75
C ASP A 166 6.90 -3.77 -2.12
N THR A 167 8.07 -3.31 -1.67
CA THR A 167 9.16 -4.19 -1.20
C THR A 167 9.14 -4.59 0.29
N PRO A 168 8.51 -3.86 1.22
CA PRO A 168 8.46 -4.31 2.60
C PRO A 168 7.88 -5.71 2.74
N PRO A 169 8.53 -6.59 3.54
CA PRO A 169 8.20 -8.03 3.59
C PRO A 169 6.87 -8.33 4.29
N VAL A 170 6.32 -7.39 5.05
CA VAL A 170 5.03 -7.50 5.74
C VAL A 170 4.16 -6.31 5.40
N ASN A 171 2.96 -6.55 4.90
CA ASN A 171 2.00 -5.51 4.55
C ASN A 171 0.61 -5.87 5.11
N PRO A 172 0.21 -5.29 6.26
CA PRO A 172 -1.03 -5.66 6.92
C PRO A 172 -2.29 -5.25 6.16
N ILE A 173 -2.25 -4.18 5.36
CA ILE A 173 -3.42 -3.69 4.62
C ILE A 173 -3.45 -4.11 3.14
N GLY A 174 -2.53 -4.97 2.74
CA GLY A 174 -2.38 -5.39 1.33
C GLY A 174 -3.58 -6.12 0.74
N ASP A 175 -4.50 -6.64 1.56
CA ASP A 175 -5.76 -7.27 1.14
C ASP A 175 -6.99 -6.39 1.41
N LEU A 176 -6.82 -5.15 1.88
CA LEU A 176 -7.91 -4.20 2.06
C LEU A 176 -8.05 -3.27 0.86
N TYR A 177 -9.26 -3.15 0.33
CA TYR A 177 -9.59 -2.09 -0.62
C TYR A 177 -9.49 -0.70 0.04
N LYS A 178 -9.28 0.35 -0.76
CA LYS A 178 -9.18 1.72 -0.23
C LYS A 178 -10.40 2.13 0.59
N THR A 179 -11.59 1.77 0.15
CA THR A 179 -12.84 2.01 0.89
C THR A 179 -12.86 1.29 2.25
N GLN A 180 -12.27 0.11 2.33
CA GLN A 180 -12.12 -0.65 3.57
C GLN A 180 -11.05 -0.03 4.48
N VAL A 181 -9.97 0.52 3.93
CA VAL A 181 -8.98 1.28 4.69
C VAL A 181 -9.63 2.51 5.34
N TRP A 182 -10.49 3.25 4.65
CA TRP A 182 -11.25 4.36 5.25
C TRP A 182 -12.17 3.90 6.39
N ALA A 183 -12.85 2.76 6.22
CA ALA A 183 -13.72 2.22 7.28
C ALA A 183 -12.89 1.81 8.51
N LEU A 184 -11.77 1.15 8.30
CA LEU A 184 -10.85 0.75 9.37
C LEU A 184 -10.22 1.98 10.05
N ALA A 185 -9.83 3.02 9.31
CA ALA A 185 -9.27 4.26 9.85
C ALA A 185 -10.24 4.95 10.83
N ARG A 186 -11.52 5.03 10.46
CA ARG A 186 -12.57 5.57 11.36
C ARG A 186 -12.68 4.77 12.65
N HIS A 187 -12.66 3.45 12.54
CA HIS A 187 -12.72 2.54 13.70
C HIS A 187 -11.49 2.68 14.61
N LEU A 188 -10.30 2.78 14.01
CA LEU A 188 -9.04 2.91 14.74
C LEU A 188 -8.89 4.26 15.46
N GLY A 189 -9.68 5.28 15.10
CA GLY A 189 -9.60 6.64 15.63
C GLY A 189 -8.50 7.48 14.97
N VAL A 190 -8.20 7.20 13.71
CA VAL A 190 -7.30 8.06 12.90
C VAL A 190 -7.92 9.46 12.81
N PRO A 191 -7.14 10.54 12.95
CA PRO A 191 -7.67 11.90 12.89
C PRO A 191 -8.51 12.18 11.64
N ALA A 192 -9.69 12.79 11.81
CA ALA A 192 -10.65 13.02 10.74
C ALA A 192 -10.04 13.77 9.53
N GLN A 193 -9.11 14.68 9.78
CA GLN A 193 -8.41 15.43 8.73
C GLN A 193 -7.67 14.51 7.73
N LEU A 194 -7.10 13.41 8.20
CA LEU A 194 -6.43 12.43 7.34
C LEU A 194 -7.45 11.56 6.59
N ILE A 195 -8.61 11.28 7.21
CA ILE A 195 -9.66 10.47 6.59
C ILE A 195 -10.34 11.24 5.45
N ASP A 196 -10.57 12.54 5.64
CA ASP A 196 -11.30 13.41 4.71
C ASP A 196 -10.38 14.01 3.62
N LYS A 197 -9.06 13.92 3.80
CA LYS A 197 -8.07 14.40 2.84
C LYS A 197 -8.13 13.58 1.54
N PRO A 198 -8.20 14.23 0.35
CA PRO A 198 -8.07 13.53 -0.91
C PRO A 198 -6.74 12.76 -0.98
N PRO A 199 -6.76 11.45 -1.33
CA PRO A 199 -5.54 10.66 -1.47
C PRO A 199 -4.60 11.23 -2.53
N SER A 200 -3.31 11.28 -2.22
CA SER A 200 -2.26 11.74 -3.14
C SER A 200 -0.95 11.03 -2.83
N ALA A 201 -0.22 10.66 -3.89
CA ALA A 201 1.14 10.16 -3.78
C ALA A 201 2.17 11.26 -3.40
N ASP A 202 1.78 12.55 -3.41
CA ASP A 202 2.59 13.71 -3.07
C ASP A 202 3.94 13.76 -3.83
N LEU A 203 3.91 13.34 -5.09
CA LEU A 203 5.07 13.36 -5.99
C LEU A 203 5.10 14.62 -6.84
N GLU A 204 3.94 15.20 -7.15
CA GLU A 204 3.75 16.42 -7.92
C GLU A 204 2.75 17.36 -7.22
N ALA A 205 2.89 18.67 -7.45
CA ALA A 205 1.97 19.66 -6.90
C ALA A 205 0.53 19.45 -7.43
N ASN A 206 -0.46 19.50 -6.55
CA ASN A 206 -1.90 19.32 -6.85
C ASN A 206 -2.26 17.93 -7.43
N GLN A 207 -1.40 16.94 -7.31
CA GLN A 207 -1.67 15.56 -7.71
C GLN A 207 -2.74 14.95 -6.80
N THR A 208 -3.68 14.22 -7.38
CA THR A 208 -4.58 13.31 -6.64
C THR A 208 -4.56 11.94 -7.29
N ASP A 209 -4.63 10.91 -6.46
CA ASP A 209 -4.62 9.53 -6.95
C ASP A 209 -5.77 9.26 -7.92
N GLU A 210 -6.98 9.79 -7.66
CA GLU A 210 -8.16 9.58 -8.50
C GLU A 210 -8.00 10.23 -9.88
N THR A 211 -7.29 11.37 -9.97
CA THR A 211 -6.95 11.97 -11.26
C THR A 211 -6.00 11.08 -12.06
N ASP A 212 -4.98 10.54 -11.42
CA ASP A 212 -4.00 9.65 -12.06
C ASP A 212 -4.61 8.29 -12.45
N LEU A 213 -5.50 7.79 -11.62
CA LEU A 213 -6.22 6.55 -11.86
C LEU A 213 -7.25 6.70 -12.98
N GLY A 214 -7.83 7.89 -13.13
CA GLY A 214 -8.94 8.18 -14.06
C GLY A 214 -10.28 7.62 -13.59
N VAL A 215 -10.39 7.26 -12.31
CA VAL A 215 -11.58 6.69 -11.68
C VAL A 215 -11.52 6.92 -10.16
N THR A 216 -12.67 7.12 -9.51
CA THR A 216 -12.71 7.23 -8.05
C THR A 216 -12.40 5.89 -7.39
N TYR A 217 -11.82 5.93 -6.18
CA TYR A 217 -11.53 4.71 -5.42
C TYR A 217 -12.80 3.87 -5.15
N LEU A 218 -13.92 4.53 -4.84
CA LEU A 218 -15.19 3.82 -4.64
C LEU A 218 -15.61 3.04 -5.89
N THR A 219 -15.52 3.67 -7.07
CA THR A 219 -15.87 3.01 -8.34
C THR A 219 -14.87 1.91 -8.66
N ALA A 220 -13.58 2.15 -8.47
CA ALA A 220 -12.53 1.16 -8.69
C ALA A 220 -12.73 -0.08 -7.81
N ASP A 221 -12.99 0.09 -6.51
CA ASP A 221 -13.19 -1.00 -5.56
C ASP A 221 -14.43 -1.84 -5.89
N ARG A 222 -15.52 -1.18 -6.26
CA ARG A 222 -16.73 -1.86 -6.73
C ARG A 222 -16.47 -2.72 -7.96
N ILE A 223 -15.74 -2.21 -8.96
CA ILE A 223 -15.39 -2.94 -10.17
C ILE A 223 -14.41 -4.07 -9.84
N LEU A 224 -13.33 -3.79 -9.09
CA LEU A 224 -12.32 -4.76 -8.72
C LEU A 224 -12.90 -5.94 -7.96
N SER A 225 -13.81 -5.69 -7.02
CA SER A 225 -14.46 -6.76 -6.26
C SER A 225 -15.23 -7.73 -7.17
N GLN A 226 -15.90 -7.20 -8.20
CA GLN A 226 -16.65 -8.04 -9.17
C GLN A 226 -15.70 -8.80 -10.11
N ILE A 227 -14.64 -8.13 -10.60
CA ILE A 227 -13.63 -8.79 -11.45
C ILE A 227 -12.98 -9.97 -10.70
N LEU A 228 -12.62 -9.80 -9.43
CA LEU A 228 -12.00 -10.85 -8.62
C LEU A 228 -12.97 -11.99 -8.28
N CYS A 229 -14.27 -11.70 -8.22
CA CYS A 229 -15.32 -12.73 -8.11
C CYS A 229 -15.60 -13.46 -9.44
N GLY A 230 -14.94 -13.09 -10.55
CA GLY A 230 -15.07 -13.76 -11.85
C GLY A 230 -16.22 -13.27 -12.74
N TYR A 231 -16.83 -12.10 -12.42
CA TYR A 231 -17.89 -11.54 -13.26
C TYR A 231 -17.37 -10.93 -14.55
N ARG A 232 -18.14 -11.08 -15.64
CA ARG A 232 -17.85 -10.48 -16.94
C ARG A 232 -18.21 -8.99 -16.94
N ASP A 233 -17.58 -8.21 -17.82
CA ASP A 233 -17.83 -6.78 -17.96
C ASP A 233 -19.31 -6.45 -18.21
N THR A 234 -19.99 -7.25 -19.02
CA THR A 234 -21.43 -7.09 -19.30
C THR A 234 -22.31 -7.30 -18.05
N GLN A 235 -21.92 -8.21 -17.15
CA GLN A 235 -22.62 -8.43 -15.89
C GLN A 235 -22.35 -7.27 -14.92
N ILE A 236 -21.11 -6.79 -14.86
CA ILE A 236 -20.72 -5.65 -14.03
C ILE A 236 -21.42 -4.37 -14.50
N ALA A 237 -21.54 -4.16 -15.82
CA ALA A 237 -22.27 -3.03 -16.36
C ALA A 237 -23.79 -3.12 -16.11
N ALA A 238 -24.36 -4.33 -16.08
CA ALA A 238 -25.79 -4.53 -15.85
C ALA A 238 -26.29 -4.08 -14.46
N VAL A 239 -25.37 -3.91 -13.48
CA VAL A 239 -25.70 -3.37 -12.15
C VAL A 239 -25.42 -1.87 -12.02
N GLY A 240 -25.26 -1.16 -13.15
CA GLY A 240 -25.19 0.30 -13.21
C GLY A 240 -23.78 0.89 -13.11
N LEU A 241 -22.72 0.07 -13.22
CA LEU A 241 -21.37 0.58 -13.31
C LEU A 241 -21.02 0.98 -14.75
N ASP A 242 -20.31 2.11 -14.90
CA ASP A 242 -19.95 2.66 -16.21
C ASP A 242 -19.05 1.70 -17.01
N PRO A 243 -19.40 1.34 -18.25
CA PRO A 243 -18.58 0.46 -19.08
C PRO A 243 -17.17 1.01 -19.37
N GLY A 244 -17.03 2.33 -19.47
CA GLY A 244 -15.74 2.99 -19.66
C GLY A 244 -14.82 2.81 -18.45
N ALA A 245 -15.36 2.99 -17.23
CA ALA A 245 -14.65 2.73 -15.99
C ALA A 245 -14.28 1.24 -15.84
N ILE A 246 -15.19 0.32 -16.20
CA ILE A 246 -14.91 -1.13 -16.17
C ILE A 246 -13.74 -1.47 -17.09
N ALA A 247 -13.75 -0.98 -18.33
CA ALA A 247 -12.68 -1.21 -19.30
C ALA A 247 -11.34 -0.60 -18.83
N LEU A 248 -11.38 0.57 -18.20
CA LEU A 248 -10.19 1.22 -17.64
C LEU A 248 -9.57 0.38 -16.52
N VAL A 249 -10.38 -0.02 -15.53
CA VAL A 249 -9.93 -0.82 -14.39
C VAL A 249 -9.36 -2.15 -14.85
N ARG A 250 -10.07 -2.87 -15.73
CA ARG A 250 -9.60 -4.16 -16.29
C ARG A 250 -8.27 -4.01 -17.01
N ARG A 251 -8.14 -3.03 -17.88
CA ARG A 251 -6.87 -2.76 -18.59
C ARG A 251 -5.71 -2.50 -17.64
N ARG A 252 -5.94 -1.77 -16.54
CA ARG A 252 -4.92 -1.54 -15.52
C ARG A 252 -4.53 -2.84 -14.80
N VAL A 253 -5.51 -3.65 -14.38
CA VAL A 253 -5.26 -4.93 -13.72
C VAL A 253 -4.44 -5.87 -14.61
N GLU A 254 -4.84 -6.03 -15.87
CA GLU A 254 -4.19 -6.92 -16.82
C GLU A 254 -2.81 -6.40 -17.27
N GLY A 255 -2.72 -5.10 -17.57
CA GLY A 255 -1.48 -4.49 -18.04
C GLY A 255 -0.37 -4.36 -16.99
N THR A 256 -0.73 -4.47 -15.70
CA THR A 256 0.22 -4.31 -14.60
C THR A 256 0.40 -5.57 -13.75
N HIS A 257 -0.18 -6.71 -14.15
CA HIS A 257 -0.13 -7.94 -13.35
C HIS A 257 1.30 -8.40 -13.04
N TRP A 258 2.23 -8.20 -13.98
CA TRP A 258 3.64 -8.53 -13.83
C TRP A 258 4.33 -7.82 -12.66
N LYS A 259 3.85 -6.63 -12.26
CA LYS A 259 4.37 -5.91 -11.09
C LYS A 259 4.08 -6.62 -9.76
N ARG A 260 3.10 -7.52 -9.73
CA ARG A 260 2.64 -8.24 -8.53
C ARG A 260 3.31 -9.60 -8.33
N HIS A 261 4.21 -9.96 -9.23
CA HIS A 261 4.93 -11.22 -9.17
C HIS A 261 6.37 -11.02 -8.71
N LEU A 262 6.92 -12.04 -8.07
CA LEU A 262 8.35 -12.15 -7.84
C LEU A 262 9.09 -12.13 -9.19
N PRO A 263 10.40 -11.83 -9.19
CA PRO A 263 11.19 -11.92 -10.42
C PRO A 263 11.01 -13.26 -11.11
N THR A 264 10.73 -13.23 -12.41
CA THR A 264 10.58 -14.46 -13.20
C THR A 264 11.93 -15.15 -13.29
N THR A 265 12.00 -16.38 -12.83
CA THR A 265 13.21 -17.20 -12.86
C THR A 265 13.05 -18.30 -13.89
N ALA A 266 14.09 -18.52 -14.72
CA ALA A 266 14.13 -19.67 -15.62
C ALA A 266 14.31 -20.95 -14.78
N LEU A 267 13.30 -21.83 -14.82
CA LEU A 267 13.32 -23.08 -14.08
C LEU A 267 14.09 -24.13 -14.88
N VAL A 268 15.31 -24.47 -14.45
CA VAL A 268 16.19 -25.46 -15.11
C VAL A 268 16.36 -26.72 -14.28
N SER A 269 15.74 -26.81 -13.10
CA SER A 269 15.82 -27.97 -12.22
C SER A 269 14.55 -28.14 -11.40
N GLY A 270 14.27 -29.34 -10.91
CA GLY A 270 13.18 -29.62 -9.98
C GLY A 270 13.36 -29.01 -8.57
N THR A 271 14.48 -28.34 -8.31
CA THR A 271 14.80 -27.66 -7.06
C THR A 271 14.91 -26.14 -7.26
N ALA A 272 14.35 -25.60 -8.34
CA ALA A 272 14.41 -24.19 -8.64
C ALA A 272 13.75 -23.35 -7.54
N ILE A 273 14.32 -22.19 -7.26
CA ILE A 273 13.72 -21.18 -6.37
C ILE A 273 12.41 -20.69 -7.00
N ASN A 274 11.40 -20.38 -6.19
CA ASN A 274 10.05 -19.96 -6.59
C ASN A 274 9.10 -21.09 -7.04
N GLU A 275 9.43 -22.33 -6.83
CA GLU A 275 8.53 -23.47 -6.87
C GLU A 275 7.81 -23.62 -5.54
N PHE A 276 6.65 -22.98 -5.38
CA PHE A 276 6.04 -22.87 -4.04
C PHE A 276 5.37 -24.15 -3.52
N TYR A 277 5.16 -25.16 -4.30
CA TYR A 277 4.53 -26.40 -3.80
C TYR A 277 5.51 -27.47 -3.35
N LEU A 278 6.80 -27.24 -3.47
CA LEU A 278 7.82 -28.22 -3.15
C LEU A 278 8.68 -27.90 -1.92
N ARG A 279 8.41 -26.79 -1.23
CA ARG A 279 9.30 -26.35 -0.14
C ARG A 279 8.58 -26.10 1.18
N PRO A 280 8.58 -27.10 2.07
CA PRO A 280 8.14 -26.92 3.45
C PRO A 280 9.18 -26.17 4.32
N VAL A 281 10.30 -25.74 3.74
CA VAL A 281 11.45 -25.15 4.49
C VAL A 281 11.44 -23.63 4.56
N ASP A 282 10.52 -22.97 3.88
CA ASP A 282 10.43 -21.50 3.89
C ASP A 282 9.72 -20.93 5.13
N TYR A 283 9.24 -21.82 6.03
CA TYR A 283 8.61 -21.47 7.31
C TYR A 283 8.92 -22.48 8.40
#